data_1dca2f715e08605824af713adb9e3eea
#
_entry.id   1dca2f715e08605824af713adb9e3eea
#
_cell.length_a   1.000
_cell.length_b   1.000
_cell.length_c   1.000
_cell.angle_alpha   90.00
_cell.angle_beta   90.00
_cell.angle_gamma   90.00
#
_symmetry.space_group_name_H-M   'P 1'
#
loop_
_entity.id
_entity.type
_entity.pdbx_description
1 polymer ?
#
loop_
_entity_poly.entity_id
_entity_poly.type
_entity_poly.pdbx_seq_one_letter_code
_entity_poly.pdbx_strand_id
1 'polypeptide(L)' 'MYLILDFGNTRIKHFVYREKALVASKVSVFSDLSESLHKTKQEFPKITAILIADVW' A
#
# COMPACT_ATOMS: atom_id res chain seq x y z
N MET A 1 4.64 5.45 -10.36
CA MET A 1 4.46 5.29 -8.90
C MET A 1 4.22 3.82 -8.57
N TYR A 2 4.61 3.41 -7.39
CA TYR A 2 4.36 2.05 -6.95
C TYR A 2 3.94 2.03 -5.49
N LEU A 3 3.25 0.94 -5.14
CA LEU A 3 2.74 0.71 -3.80
C LEU A 3 3.44 -0.51 -3.22
N ILE A 4 3.92 -0.39 -1.99
CA ILE A 4 4.46 -1.52 -1.23
C ILE A 4 3.47 -1.86 -0.12
N LEU A 5 3.10 -3.13 -0.04
CA LEU A 5 2.28 -3.65 1.06
C LEU A 5 3.15 -4.52 1.95
N ASP A 6 3.21 -4.17 3.21
CA ASP A 6 3.95 -4.90 4.24
C ASP A 6 2.94 -5.59 5.16
N PHE A 7 2.86 -6.91 5.05
CA PHE A 7 1.87 -7.71 5.79
C PHE A 7 2.43 -8.11 7.14
N GLY A 8 1.84 -7.57 8.21
CA GLY A 8 2.11 -7.99 9.56
C GLY A 8 1.08 -9.01 10.05
N ASN A 9 1.10 -9.35 11.33
CA ASN A 9 0.15 -10.31 11.89
C ASN A 9 -1.30 -9.83 11.89
N THR A 10 -1.52 -8.55 12.17
CA THR A 10 -2.88 -7.99 12.34
C THR A 10 -3.14 -6.81 11.45
N ARG A 11 -2.11 -6.21 10.88
CA ARG A 11 -2.21 -4.98 10.09
C ARG A 11 -1.35 -5.06 8.85
N ILE A 12 -1.73 -4.25 7.88
CA ILE A 12 -1.01 -4.13 6.63
C ILE A 12 -0.57 -2.68 6.50
N LYS A 13 0.73 -2.45 6.31
CA LYS A 13 1.26 -1.12 6.07
C LYS A 13 1.31 -0.88 4.58
N HIS A 14 0.88 0.31 4.16
CA HIS A 14 0.86 0.71 2.76
C HIS A 14 1.84 1.86 2.58
N PHE A 15 2.74 1.74 1.62
CA PHE A 15 3.71 2.78 1.30
C PHE A 15 3.61 3.11 -0.18
N VAL A 16 3.32 4.36 -0.49
CA VAL A 16 3.25 4.83 -1.88
C VAL A 16 4.54 5.57 -2.19
N TYR A 17 5.23 5.15 -3.24
CA TYR A 17 6.49 5.75 -3.67
C TYR A 17 6.36 6.34 -5.08
N ARG A 18 6.99 7.48 -5.25
CA ARG A 18 7.29 8.05 -6.56
C ARG A 18 8.81 8.02 -6.70
N GLU A 19 9.31 7.18 -7.62
CA GLU A 19 10.74 6.92 -7.74
C GLU A 19 11.29 6.43 -6.40
N LYS A 20 12.19 7.19 -5.78
CA LYS A 20 12.77 6.83 -4.47
C LYS A 20 12.15 7.58 -3.30
N ALA A 21 11.14 8.39 -3.56
CA ALA A 21 10.52 9.24 -2.54
C ALA A 21 9.23 8.60 -2.00
N LEU A 22 9.13 8.50 -0.69
CA LEU A 22 7.88 8.11 -0.04
C LEU A 22 6.93 9.29 -0.06
N VAL A 23 5.78 9.13 -0.72
CA VAL A 23 4.80 10.22 -0.84
C VAL A 23 3.60 10.03 0.06
N ALA A 24 3.30 8.82 0.50
CA ALA A 24 2.19 8.57 1.43
C ALA A 24 2.38 7.23 2.12
N SER A 25 1.83 7.12 3.33
CA SER A 25 1.77 5.85 4.04
C SER A 25 0.47 5.76 4.81
N LYS A 26 -0.02 4.54 5.00
CA LYS A 26 -1.19 4.29 5.82
C LYS A 26 -1.18 2.86 6.30
N VAL A 27 -2.12 2.54 7.19
CA VAL A 27 -2.28 1.21 7.78
C VAL A 27 -3.72 0.78 7.60
N SER A 28 -3.93 -0.48 7.26
CA SER A 28 -5.26 -1.07 7.22
C SER A 28 -5.26 -2.40 7.97
N VAL A 29 -6.46 -2.84 8.38
CA VAL A 29 -6.66 -4.20 8.85
C VAL A 29 -6.99 -5.09 7.65
N PHE A 30 -6.87 -6.40 7.81
CA PHE A 30 -7.07 -7.34 6.70
C PHE A 30 -8.47 -7.24 6.09
N SER A 31 -9.49 -7.06 6.92
CA SER A 31 -10.87 -6.96 6.43
C SER A 31 -11.13 -5.74 5.56
N ASP A 32 -10.31 -4.69 5.70
CA ASP A 32 -10.46 -3.44 4.95
C ASP A 32 -9.49 -3.34 3.77
N LEU A 33 -8.69 -4.36 3.52
CA LEU A 33 -7.62 -4.27 2.51
C LEU A 33 -8.16 -3.90 1.13
N SER A 34 -9.21 -4.56 0.66
CA SER A 34 -9.76 -4.31 -0.66
C SER A 34 -10.24 -2.87 -0.81
N GLU A 35 -10.99 -2.37 0.17
CA GLU A 35 -11.46 -1.00 0.17
C GLU A 35 -10.30 -0.01 0.24
N SER A 36 -9.31 -0.30 1.08
CA SER A 36 -8.14 0.56 1.24
C SER A 36 -7.33 0.64 -0.04
N LEU A 37 -7.15 -0.48 -0.74
CA LEU A 37 -6.47 -0.50 -2.04
C LEU A 37 -7.22 0.32 -3.07
N HIS A 38 -8.54 0.20 -3.10
CA HIS A 38 -9.37 0.96 -4.02
C HIS A 38 -9.22 2.46 -3.79
N LYS A 39 -9.27 2.89 -2.54
CA LYS A 39 -9.08 4.31 -2.17
C LYS A 39 -7.69 4.80 -2.55
N THR A 40 -6.67 4.00 -2.29
CA THR A 40 -5.30 4.36 -2.64
C THR A 40 -5.15 4.54 -4.15
N LYS A 41 -5.75 3.65 -4.94
CA LYS A 41 -5.70 3.76 -6.40
C LYS A 41 -6.43 5.00 -6.90
N GLN A 42 -7.54 5.37 -6.27
CA GLN A 42 -8.27 6.59 -6.61
C GLN A 42 -7.46 7.84 -6.29
N GLU A 43 -6.77 7.84 -5.13
CA GLU A 43 -5.94 8.96 -4.71
C GLU A 43 -4.66 9.07 -5.54
N PHE A 44 -4.09 7.93 -5.90
CA PHE A 44 -2.84 7.85 -6.67
C PHE A 44 -3.04 7.01 -7.93
N PRO A 45 -3.75 7.55 -8.94
CA PRO A 45 -4.08 6.76 -10.14
C PRO A 45 -2.87 6.38 -10.99
N LYS A 46 -1.71 6.98 -10.75
CA LYS A 46 -0.48 6.65 -11.47
C LYS A 46 0.27 5.45 -10.90
N ILE A 47 -0.24 4.81 -9.87
CA ILE A 47 0.33 3.56 -9.39
C ILE A 47 0.16 2.49 -10.46
N THR A 48 1.28 1.92 -10.89
CA THR A 48 1.31 0.89 -11.94
C THR A 48 1.84 -0.45 -11.44
N ALA A 49 2.35 -0.50 -10.22
CA ALA A 49 2.89 -1.75 -9.66
C ALA A 49 2.57 -1.82 -8.17
N ILE A 50 2.33 -3.04 -7.71
CA ILE A 50 2.16 -3.34 -6.29
C ILE A 50 3.19 -4.40 -5.93
N LEU A 51 4.01 -4.09 -4.94
CA LEU A 51 5.02 -5.00 -4.41
C LEU A 51 4.59 -5.47 -3.03
N ILE A 52 4.72 -6.75 -2.77
CA ILE A 52 4.35 -7.32 -1.49
C ILE A 52 5.62 -7.70 -0.74
N ALA A 53 5.79 -7.11 0.44
CA ALA A 53 6.85 -7.46 1.37
C ALA A 53 6.23 -8.27 2.49
N ASP A 54 6.69 -9.50 2.65
CA ASP A 54 6.22 -10.40 3.70
C ASP A 54 7.38 -10.67 4.64
N VAL A 55 7.21 -10.26 5.90
CA VAL A 55 8.27 -10.33 6.91
C VAL A 55 8.01 -11.42 7.96
N TRP A 56 7.35 -12.47 7.58
CA TRP A 56 7.11 -13.60 8.48
C TRP A 56 8.39 -14.30 8.91
#